data_4f92d46c93a06670ff8f4a2e27cc38c4
#
_entry.id   4f92d46c93a06670ff8f4a2e27cc38c4
#
_cell.length_a   1.000
_cell.length_b   1.000
_cell.length_c   1.000
_cell.angle_alpha   90.00
_cell.angle_beta   90.00
_cell.angle_gamma   90.00
#
_symmetry.space_group_name_H-M   'P 1'
#
loop_
_entity.id
_entity.type
_entity.pdbx_description
1 polymer ?
#
loop_
_entity_poly.entity_id
_entity_poly.type
_entity_poly.pdbx_seq_one_letter_code
_entity_poly.pdbx_strand_id
1 'polypeptide(L)'
;MNKIFFSLAAVAAAAFSVISCSETGGTLKVMSYNIRFDSPGDGENIWDNRKPATIAMLDEVKPDVFGVQEAMAHQIDYIAQNAPLYDKVGVGREDGVTAGEHMSIFWNKETIEMQEWGTYWLSETPEVPSFGWDAACKRTATWALMKDKRNGKKFFFVNTHLDHVGVEARRNGLALVVERIAVMNPNSYPMVLTGDFNMIYSHPSLADLNGMMTSTREVAPISDRHNTYNGWGKVPEYAEEEDCIIDFIYESGFKAVNEYQTVTKRYADKPYISDHYPIMSVLEY
;
A
#
# COMPACT_ATOMS: atom_id res chain seq x y z
N MET A 1 -62.37 -26.77 60.26
CA MET A 1 -60.90 -26.61 60.18
C MET A 1 -60.45 -26.97 58.80
N ASN A 2 -60.45 -26.00 57.89
CA ASN A 2 -60.00 -26.16 56.46
C ASN A 2 -58.63 -25.56 56.27
N LYS A 3 -57.67 -26.41 55.97
CA LYS A 3 -56.30 -25.97 55.57
C LYS A 3 -56.26 -25.69 54.07
N ILE A 4 -55.98 -24.46 53.73
CA ILE A 4 -55.75 -24.03 52.36
C ILE A 4 -54.24 -24.16 52.08
N PHE A 5 -53.87 -25.00 51.12
CA PHE A 5 -52.50 -25.08 50.60
C PHE A 5 -52.33 -24.06 49.47
N PHE A 6 -51.45 -23.12 49.66
CA PHE A 6 -50.94 -22.26 48.55
C PHE A 6 -49.77 -22.94 47.85
N SER A 7 -49.97 -23.22 46.60
CA SER A 7 -48.93 -23.75 45.71
C SER A 7 -48.17 -22.55 45.09
N LEU A 8 -46.89 -22.37 45.40
CA LEU A 8 -46.02 -21.39 44.77
C LEU A 8 -45.50 -21.98 43.46
N ALA A 9 -45.92 -21.45 42.34
CA ALA A 9 -45.35 -21.74 41.05
C ALA A 9 -44.12 -20.81 40.83
N ALA A 10 -42.94 -21.41 40.80
CA ALA A 10 -41.71 -20.69 40.45
C ALA A 10 -41.62 -20.55 38.93
N VAL A 11 -41.71 -19.31 38.41
CA VAL A 11 -41.45 -18.98 37.02
C VAL A 11 -39.92 -18.81 36.85
N ALA A 12 -39.30 -19.77 36.20
CA ALA A 12 -37.89 -19.65 35.80
C ALA A 12 -37.81 -18.74 34.54
N ALA A 13 -37.30 -17.51 34.71
CA ALA A 13 -36.99 -16.63 33.63
C ALA A 13 -35.64 -17.09 33.00
N ALA A 14 -35.70 -17.71 31.83
CA ALA A 14 -34.51 -17.97 31.02
C ALA A 14 -33.99 -16.66 30.42
N ALA A 15 -32.93 -16.14 30.98
CA ALA A 15 -32.20 -15.01 30.36
C ALA A 15 -31.49 -15.50 29.10
N PHE A 16 -32.02 -15.19 27.93
CA PHE A 16 -31.29 -15.30 26.68
C PHE A 16 -30.25 -14.19 26.65
N SER A 17 -28.98 -14.56 26.92
CA SER A 17 -27.83 -13.71 26.63
C SER A 17 -27.71 -13.61 25.10
N VAL A 18 -28.19 -12.52 24.52
CA VAL A 18 -27.83 -12.15 23.15
C VAL A 18 -26.38 -11.77 23.22
N ILE A 19 -25.49 -12.69 22.83
CA ILE A 19 -24.11 -12.37 22.54
C ILE A 19 -24.19 -11.49 21.26
N SER A 20 -24.23 -10.20 21.47
CA SER A 20 -23.95 -9.23 20.42
C SER A 20 -22.48 -9.49 20.02
N CYS A 21 -22.28 -10.21 18.93
CA CYS A 21 -21.02 -10.23 18.25
C CYS A 21 -20.84 -8.80 17.71
N SER A 22 -20.22 -7.93 18.51
CA SER A 22 -19.71 -6.67 17.98
C SER A 22 -18.76 -7.10 16.86
N GLU A 23 -19.11 -6.82 15.60
CA GLU A 23 -18.14 -6.83 14.53
C GLU A 23 -16.99 -5.93 15.02
N THR A 24 -15.90 -6.53 15.42
CA THR A 24 -14.67 -5.79 15.68
C THR A 24 -14.18 -5.33 14.32
N GLY A 25 -14.69 -4.17 13.91
CA GLY A 25 -14.21 -3.48 12.73
C GLY A 25 -12.73 -3.18 12.97
N GLY A 26 -11.86 -4.05 12.50
CA GLY A 26 -10.44 -3.84 12.57
C GLY A 26 -10.04 -2.79 11.53
N THR A 27 -8.97 -2.07 11.80
CA THR A 27 -8.35 -1.17 10.83
C THR A 27 -7.11 -1.81 10.21
N LEU A 28 -6.85 -1.49 8.95
CA LEU A 28 -5.65 -1.86 8.21
C LEU A 28 -4.86 -0.58 7.92
N LYS A 29 -3.62 -0.49 8.41
CA LYS A 29 -2.71 0.60 8.09
C LYS A 29 -1.84 0.20 6.89
N VAL A 30 -1.96 0.93 5.80
CA VAL A 30 -1.23 0.69 4.56
C VAL A 30 -0.33 1.86 4.20
N MET A 31 0.77 1.59 3.48
CA MET A 31 1.72 2.64 3.08
C MET A 31 2.23 2.37 1.65
N SER A 32 2.49 3.44 0.90
CA SER A 32 3.28 3.44 -0.34
C SER A 32 4.57 4.22 -0.09
N TYR A 33 5.69 3.69 -0.54
CA TYR A 33 6.99 4.30 -0.31
C TYR A 33 7.94 4.10 -1.51
N ASN A 34 8.03 5.11 -2.38
CA ASN A 34 9.15 5.18 -3.31
C ASN A 34 10.42 5.44 -2.48
N ILE A 35 11.25 4.39 -2.34
CA ILE A 35 12.43 4.41 -1.46
C ILE A 35 13.62 5.11 -2.10
N ARG A 36 13.55 5.47 -3.36
CA ARG A 36 14.64 5.89 -4.23
C ARG A 36 15.72 4.82 -4.36
N PHE A 37 16.04 4.40 -5.56
CA PHE A 37 17.12 3.44 -5.79
C PHE A 37 18.47 4.00 -5.30
N ASP A 38 19.40 3.09 -5.04
CA ASP A 38 20.74 3.46 -4.59
C ASP A 38 21.55 4.02 -5.74
N SER A 39 21.58 5.35 -5.84
CA SER A 39 22.28 6.10 -6.87
C SER A 39 23.49 6.83 -6.29
N PRO A 40 24.71 6.55 -6.77
CA PRO A 40 25.88 7.33 -6.38
C PRO A 40 25.77 8.83 -6.72
N GLY A 41 24.91 9.19 -7.65
CA GLY A 41 24.65 10.57 -8.04
C GLY A 41 23.85 11.39 -7.01
N ASP A 42 23.26 10.75 -6.01
CA ASP A 42 22.44 11.42 -4.98
C ASP A 42 23.29 12.10 -3.88
N GLY A 43 24.64 12.06 -3.96
CA GLY A 43 25.54 12.79 -3.08
C GLY A 43 25.35 12.40 -1.61
N GLU A 44 24.99 13.36 -0.76
CA GLU A 44 24.75 13.10 0.66
C GLU A 44 23.47 12.27 0.91
N ASN A 45 22.61 12.12 -0.09
CA ASN A 45 21.37 11.37 -0.01
C ASN A 45 21.50 9.92 -0.54
N ILE A 46 22.73 9.40 -0.70
CA ILE A 46 22.95 7.98 -1.04
C ILE A 46 22.28 7.06 -0.02
N TRP A 47 21.95 5.85 -0.44
CA TRP A 47 21.24 4.89 0.39
C TRP A 47 21.90 4.64 1.75
N ASP A 48 23.22 4.49 1.78
CA ASP A 48 23.97 4.24 3.02
C ASP A 48 23.74 5.32 4.09
N ASN A 49 23.52 6.56 3.69
CA ASN A 49 23.26 7.65 4.61
C ASN A 49 21.83 7.72 5.11
N ARG A 50 20.84 7.23 4.35
CA ARG A 50 19.40 7.34 4.68
C ARG A 50 18.76 6.03 5.14
N LYS A 51 19.40 4.89 4.94
CA LYS A 51 18.86 3.58 5.35
C LYS A 51 18.49 3.47 6.85
N PRO A 52 19.27 4.07 7.82
CA PRO A 52 18.84 4.05 9.22
C PRO A 52 17.57 4.87 9.48
N ALA A 53 17.39 5.97 8.74
CA ALA A 53 16.19 6.78 8.84
C ALA A 53 14.95 6.06 8.29
N THR A 54 15.10 5.26 7.25
CA THR A 54 14.05 4.36 6.75
C THR A 54 13.59 3.37 7.83
N ILE A 55 14.51 2.76 8.56
CA ILE A 55 14.15 1.84 9.67
C ILE A 55 13.46 2.58 10.80
N ALA A 56 13.97 3.75 11.20
CA ALA A 56 13.34 4.56 12.25
C ALA A 56 11.92 4.99 11.88
N MET A 57 11.67 5.30 10.60
CA MET A 57 10.34 5.59 10.08
C MET A 57 9.42 4.35 10.19
N LEU A 58 9.87 3.19 9.75
CA LEU A 58 9.10 1.94 9.81
C LEU A 58 8.77 1.54 11.25
N ASP A 59 9.71 1.74 12.19
CA ASP A 59 9.51 1.46 13.63
C ASP A 59 8.48 2.39 14.28
N GLU A 60 8.33 3.61 13.77
CA GLU A 60 7.34 4.56 14.28
C GLU A 60 5.99 4.40 13.61
N VAL A 61 5.95 4.41 12.29
CA VAL A 61 4.70 4.34 11.50
C VAL A 61 4.03 2.99 11.66
N LYS A 62 4.79 1.90 11.66
CA LYS A 62 4.33 0.51 11.80
C LYS A 62 3.14 0.17 10.88
N PRO A 63 3.30 0.29 9.55
CA PRO A 63 2.24 -0.13 8.65
C PRO A 63 1.99 -1.64 8.76
N ASP A 64 0.74 -2.08 8.58
CA ASP A 64 0.43 -3.51 8.48
C ASP A 64 0.95 -4.09 7.17
N VAL A 65 0.82 -3.32 6.07
CA VAL A 65 1.33 -3.68 4.73
C VAL A 65 1.85 -2.43 4.04
N PHE A 66 2.95 -2.56 3.32
CA PHE A 66 3.44 -1.47 2.48
C PHE A 66 4.09 -1.95 1.18
N GLY A 67 3.89 -1.15 0.13
CA GLY A 67 4.57 -1.30 -1.15
C GLY A 67 5.77 -0.37 -1.25
N VAL A 68 6.88 -0.86 -1.81
CA VAL A 68 8.06 -0.03 -2.12
C VAL A 68 8.26 0.04 -3.62
N GLN A 69 8.73 1.20 -4.10
CA GLN A 69 9.12 1.43 -5.49
C GLN A 69 10.60 1.81 -5.54
N GLU A 70 11.24 1.59 -6.69
CA GLU A 70 12.68 1.81 -6.95
C GLU A 70 13.65 0.97 -6.11
N ALA A 71 13.18 0.08 -5.26
CA ALA A 71 14.05 -0.65 -4.34
C ALA A 71 14.95 -1.65 -5.06
N MET A 72 16.27 -1.53 -4.87
CA MET A 72 17.23 -2.52 -5.31
C MET A 72 17.29 -3.71 -4.33
N ALA A 73 17.73 -4.88 -4.79
CA ALA A 73 17.77 -6.09 -3.97
C ALA A 73 18.47 -5.87 -2.61
N HIS A 74 19.62 -5.20 -2.57
CA HIS A 74 20.35 -4.93 -1.32
C HIS A 74 19.59 -3.97 -0.38
N GLN A 75 18.76 -3.04 -0.92
CA GLN A 75 17.90 -2.17 -0.11
C GLN A 75 16.75 -2.97 0.53
N ILE A 76 16.15 -3.88 -0.25
CA ILE A 76 15.15 -4.83 0.24
C ILE A 76 15.72 -5.71 1.36
N ASP A 77 16.93 -6.27 1.16
CA ASP A 77 17.58 -7.12 2.13
C ASP A 77 17.95 -6.36 3.41
N TYR A 78 18.37 -5.09 3.28
CA TYR A 78 18.63 -4.25 4.44
C TYR A 78 17.38 -4.03 5.30
N ILE A 79 16.24 -3.72 4.66
CA ILE A 79 14.96 -3.56 5.38
C ILE A 79 14.58 -4.87 6.07
N ALA A 80 14.64 -6.01 5.36
CA ALA A 80 14.28 -7.31 5.93
C ALA A 80 15.15 -7.71 7.13
N GLN A 81 16.44 -7.35 7.11
CA GLN A 81 17.38 -7.63 8.21
C GLN A 81 17.20 -6.70 9.42
N ASN A 82 16.85 -5.43 9.21
CA ASN A 82 16.82 -4.40 10.26
C ASN A 82 15.40 -4.05 10.72
N ALA A 83 14.36 -4.49 10.02
CA ALA A 83 12.96 -4.40 10.42
C ALA A 83 12.34 -5.81 10.49
N PRO A 84 12.75 -6.66 11.46
CA PRO A 84 12.41 -8.10 11.50
C PRO A 84 10.90 -8.37 11.73
N LEU A 85 10.14 -7.35 12.03
CA LEU A 85 8.66 -7.42 12.10
C LEU A 85 8.06 -7.75 10.73
N TYR A 86 8.73 -7.39 9.64
CA TYR A 86 8.22 -7.51 8.28
C TYR A 86 8.80 -8.73 7.55
N ASP A 87 7.97 -9.33 6.71
CA ASP A 87 8.38 -10.24 5.64
C ASP A 87 8.05 -9.60 4.30
N LYS A 88 8.52 -10.16 3.19
CA LYS A 88 8.45 -9.53 1.88
C LYS A 88 8.24 -10.50 0.73
N VAL A 89 7.64 -10.00 -0.36
CA VAL A 89 7.59 -10.65 -1.68
C VAL A 89 7.86 -9.64 -2.78
N GLY A 90 8.20 -10.12 -3.95
CA GLY A 90 8.50 -9.35 -5.15
C GLY A 90 9.79 -9.83 -5.82
N VAL A 91 9.95 -9.48 -7.09
CA VAL A 91 11.11 -9.86 -7.90
C VAL A 91 11.70 -8.65 -8.62
N GLY A 92 12.95 -8.75 -9.04
CA GLY A 92 13.61 -7.73 -9.85
C GLY A 92 12.99 -7.63 -11.25
N ARG A 93 12.75 -6.40 -11.70
CA ARG A 93 12.05 -6.13 -12.96
C ARG A 93 12.84 -6.57 -14.20
N GLU A 94 14.17 -6.73 -14.10
CA GLU A 94 15.00 -7.03 -15.26
C GLU A 94 14.99 -8.52 -15.64
N ASP A 95 14.96 -9.42 -14.66
CA ASP A 95 15.11 -10.85 -14.86
C ASP A 95 14.01 -11.71 -14.21
N GLY A 96 13.13 -11.10 -13.41
CA GLY A 96 12.14 -11.84 -12.63
C GLY A 96 12.70 -12.56 -11.41
N VAL A 97 13.91 -12.22 -11.00
CA VAL A 97 14.60 -12.81 -9.82
C VAL A 97 15.10 -11.69 -8.90
N THR A 98 16.28 -11.11 -9.19
CA THR A 98 16.91 -10.11 -8.32
C THR A 98 17.45 -8.89 -9.06
N ALA A 99 17.52 -8.91 -10.39
CA ALA A 99 18.12 -7.83 -11.16
C ALA A 99 17.15 -6.66 -11.36
N GLY A 100 17.66 -5.46 -11.15
CA GLY A 100 16.92 -4.20 -11.29
C GLY A 100 16.10 -3.85 -10.05
N GLU A 101 15.22 -2.88 -10.22
CA GLU A 101 14.34 -2.41 -9.17
C GLU A 101 13.20 -3.41 -8.91
N HIS A 102 12.73 -3.42 -7.66
CA HIS A 102 11.64 -4.29 -7.19
C HIS A 102 10.44 -3.44 -6.80
N MET A 103 9.26 -3.91 -7.18
CA MET A 103 7.98 -3.42 -6.65
C MET A 103 7.55 -4.33 -5.51
N SER A 104 8.39 -4.44 -4.48
CA SER A 104 8.15 -5.38 -3.37
C SER A 104 7.01 -4.94 -2.47
N ILE A 105 6.33 -5.92 -1.89
CA ILE A 105 5.31 -5.76 -0.85
C ILE A 105 5.87 -6.33 0.44
N PHE A 106 5.84 -5.54 1.50
CA PHE A 106 6.19 -5.93 2.85
C PHE A 106 4.93 -6.01 3.71
N TRP A 107 4.90 -6.94 4.66
CA TRP A 107 3.79 -7.07 5.62
C TRP A 107 4.28 -7.41 7.02
N ASN A 108 3.58 -6.88 8.01
CA ASN A 108 3.80 -7.22 9.41
C ASN A 108 3.37 -8.67 9.67
N LYS A 109 4.33 -9.54 9.97
CA LYS A 109 4.11 -10.97 10.20
C LYS A 109 3.22 -11.29 11.39
N GLU A 110 3.09 -10.37 12.35
CA GLU A 110 2.26 -10.58 13.53
C GLU A 110 0.77 -10.38 13.21
N THR A 111 0.46 -9.42 12.34
CA THR A 111 -0.92 -9.03 12.03
C THR A 111 -1.44 -9.61 10.71
N ILE A 112 -0.57 -9.85 9.75
CA ILE A 112 -0.93 -10.27 8.39
C ILE A 112 -0.34 -11.65 8.04
N GLU A 113 -1.13 -12.45 7.34
CA GLU A 113 -0.76 -13.74 6.76
C GLU A 113 -0.78 -13.63 5.24
N MET A 114 0.36 -13.92 4.59
CA MET A 114 0.46 -14.04 3.13
C MET A 114 -0.22 -15.35 2.70
N GLN A 115 -1.10 -15.27 1.70
CA GLN A 115 -1.80 -16.43 1.12
C GLN A 115 -1.24 -16.80 -0.26
N GLU A 116 -1.15 -15.79 -1.13
CA GLU A 116 -0.72 -15.94 -2.51
C GLU A 116 -0.13 -14.62 -3.03
N TRP A 117 0.81 -14.69 -3.96
CA TRP A 117 1.39 -13.50 -4.58
C TRP A 117 1.93 -13.78 -5.97
N GLY A 118 2.16 -12.73 -6.74
CA GLY A 118 2.83 -12.80 -8.03
C GLY A 118 3.28 -11.43 -8.51
N THR A 119 4.09 -11.43 -9.57
CA THR A 119 4.52 -10.22 -10.26
C THR A 119 4.30 -10.41 -11.76
N TYR A 120 3.86 -9.36 -12.44
CA TYR A 120 3.74 -9.32 -13.89
C TYR A 120 4.33 -8.01 -14.44
N TRP A 121 4.72 -8.03 -15.71
CA TRP A 121 5.29 -6.87 -16.39
C TRP A 121 4.19 -6.02 -17.03
N LEU A 122 4.36 -4.72 -16.97
CA LEU A 122 3.47 -3.77 -17.62
C LEU A 122 3.87 -3.64 -19.10
N SER A 123 3.45 -4.62 -19.89
CA SER A 123 3.79 -4.77 -21.29
C SER A 123 2.74 -5.61 -22.01
N GLU A 124 2.88 -5.73 -23.32
CA GLU A 124 2.08 -6.61 -24.18
C GLU A 124 2.35 -8.11 -23.92
N THR A 125 3.42 -8.43 -23.17
CA THR A 125 3.78 -9.80 -22.75
C THR A 125 4.00 -9.85 -21.24
N PRO A 126 2.94 -9.71 -20.42
CA PRO A 126 3.06 -9.49 -18.98
C PRO A 126 3.64 -10.66 -18.19
N GLU A 127 3.73 -11.85 -18.76
CA GLU A 127 4.21 -13.05 -18.07
C GLU A 127 5.74 -13.24 -18.12
N VAL A 128 6.45 -12.35 -18.83
CA VAL A 128 7.91 -12.41 -18.99
C VAL A 128 8.54 -11.03 -18.89
N PRO A 129 9.82 -10.93 -18.44
CA PRO A 129 10.54 -9.66 -18.38
C PRO A 129 10.59 -8.95 -19.74
N SER A 130 9.81 -7.89 -19.89
CA SER A 130 9.65 -7.16 -21.17
C SER A 130 9.44 -5.67 -20.97
N PHE A 131 9.82 -4.89 -22.00
CA PHE A 131 9.44 -3.49 -22.12
C PHE A 131 8.02 -3.41 -22.65
N GLY A 132 7.23 -2.48 -22.13
CA GLY A 132 5.88 -2.20 -22.64
C GLY A 132 5.85 -0.90 -23.41
N TRP A 133 5.26 -0.95 -24.61
CA TRP A 133 5.02 0.22 -25.46
C TRP A 133 6.25 1.11 -25.64
N ASP A 134 6.17 2.38 -25.24
CA ASP A 134 7.25 3.37 -25.31
C ASP A 134 8.03 3.52 -23.98
N ALA A 135 7.98 2.52 -23.11
CA ALA A 135 8.61 2.59 -21.79
C ALA A 135 10.12 2.80 -21.85
N ALA A 136 10.64 3.67 -20.99
CA ALA A 136 12.07 3.89 -20.83
C ALA A 136 12.76 2.74 -20.09
N CYS A 137 12.01 1.99 -19.28
CA CYS A 137 12.50 0.81 -18.55
C CYS A 137 11.36 -0.20 -18.36
N LYS A 138 11.72 -1.44 -18.05
CA LYS A 138 10.72 -2.45 -17.69
C LYS A 138 9.98 -2.01 -16.43
N ARG A 139 8.66 -2.15 -16.43
CA ARG A 139 7.80 -1.84 -15.29
C ARG A 139 7.01 -3.07 -14.87
N THR A 140 6.75 -3.20 -13.60
CA THR A 140 6.05 -4.35 -13.02
C THR A 140 4.97 -3.91 -12.05
N ALA A 141 3.99 -4.79 -11.84
CA ALA A 141 3.10 -4.74 -10.69
C ALA A 141 3.23 -6.04 -9.91
N THR A 142 3.40 -5.93 -8.61
CA THR A 142 3.39 -7.07 -7.68
C THR A 142 2.08 -7.05 -6.92
N TRP A 143 1.43 -8.21 -6.80
CA TRP A 143 0.16 -8.37 -6.10
C TRP A 143 0.27 -9.43 -5.01
N ALA A 144 -0.56 -9.33 -4.00
CA ALA A 144 -0.66 -10.30 -2.93
C ALA A 144 -2.09 -10.44 -2.42
N LEU A 145 -2.56 -11.68 -2.25
CA LEU A 145 -3.73 -12.01 -1.47
C LEU A 145 -3.27 -12.23 -0.02
N MET A 146 -3.83 -11.47 0.88
CA MET A 146 -3.47 -11.48 2.29
C MET A 146 -4.68 -11.68 3.19
N LYS A 147 -4.42 -12.10 4.44
CA LYS A 147 -5.43 -12.25 5.47
C LYS A 147 -4.99 -11.50 6.73
N ASP A 148 -5.86 -10.64 7.23
CA ASP A 148 -5.69 -10.02 8.53
C ASP A 148 -6.00 -11.05 9.63
N LYS A 149 -4.98 -11.41 10.41
CA LYS A 149 -5.08 -12.41 11.48
C LYS A 149 -5.99 -11.95 12.64
N ARG A 150 -6.16 -10.63 12.81
CA ARG A 150 -6.91 -10.03 13.92
C ARG A 150 -8.43 -10.23 13.75
N ASN A 151 -8.91 -10.29 12.50
CA ASN A 151 -10.34 -10.38 12.19
C ASN A 151 -10.68 -11.48 11.18
N GLY A 152 -9.66 -12.12 10.56
CA GLY A 152 -9.81 -13.18 9.57
C GLY A 152 -10.21 -12.72 8.17
N LYS A 153 -10.37 -11.41 7.95
CA LYS A 153 -10.74 -10.85 6.64
C LYS A 153 -9.59 -10.94 5.65
N LYS A 154 -9.93 -11.25 4.40
CA LYS A 154 -8.98 -11.29 3.28
C LYS A 154 -9.06 -9.99 2.50
N PHE A 155 -7.94 -9.60 1.91
CA PHE A 155 -7.84 -8.43 1.03
C PHE A 155 -6.73 -8.65 0.01
N PHE A 156 -6.81 -7.94 -1.11
CA PHE A 156 -5.73 -7.85 -2.09
C PHE A 156 -4.91 -6.57 -1.86
N PHE A 157 -3.60 -6.70 -2.05
CA PHE A 157 -2.69 -5.56 -2.09
C PHE A 157 -1.91 -5.61 -3.40
N VAL A 158 -1.88 -4.51 -4.14
CA VAL A 158 -1.15 -4.36 -5.41
C VAL A 158 -0.20 -3.19 -5.28
N ASN A 159 1.03 -3.36 -5.76
CA ASN A 159 2.06 -2.32 -5.76
C ASN A 159 2.70 -2.19 -7.14
N THR A 160 2.82 -0.96 -7.65
CA THR A 160 3.36 -0.69 -8.98
C THR A 160 4.20 0.59 -9.03
N HIS A 161 4.96 0.76 -10.10
CA HIS A 161 5.63 2.00 -10.46
C HIS A 161 5.51 2.20 -11.97
N LEU A 162 4.73 3.18 -12.40
CA LEU A 162 4.49 3.45 -13.80
C LEU A 162 5.67 4.14 -14.46
N ASP A 163 5.75 4.13 -15.80
CA ASP A 163 6.90 4.68 -16.49
C ASP A 163 6.97 6.21 -16.38
N HIS A 164 8.17 6.73 -16.17
CA HIS A 164 8.41 8.17 -15.96
C HIS A 164 8.55 8.96 -17.28
N VAL A 165 8.77 8.30 -18.42
CA VAL A 165 8.95 8.91 -19.75
C VAL A 165 7.81 8.55 -20.69
N GLY A 166 7.58 7.24 -20.88
CA GLY A 166 6.64 6.71 -21.87
C GLY A 166 5.18 7.06 -21.54
N VAL A 167 4.55 7.88 -22.38
CA VAL A 167 3.13 8.28 -22.17
C VAL A 167 2.20 7.11 -22.43
N GLU A 168 2.44 6.35 -23.50
CA GLU A 168 1.67 5.16 -23.84
C GLU A 168 1.90 4.04 -22.79
N ALA A 169 3.14 3.89 -22.33
CA ALA A 169 3.49 2.93 -21.29
C ALA A 169 2.77 3.23 -19.96
N ARG A 170 2.67 4.51 -19.56
CA ARG A 170 1.90 4.91 -18.38
C ARG A 170 0.41 4.58 -18.54
N ARG A 171 -0.19 5.02 -19.65
CA ARG A 171 -1.61 4.82 -19.93
C ARG A 171 -1.97 3.34 -19.99
N ASN A 172 -1.28 2.60 -20.83
CA ASN A 172 -1.59 1.19 -21.07
C ASN A 172 -1.14 0.30 -19.91
N GLY A 173 -0.04 0.64 -19.23
CA GLY A 173 0.41 -0.03 -18.02
C GLY A 173 -0.63 0.07 -16.90
N LEU A 174 -1.21 1.26 -16.68
CA LEU A 174 -2.29 1.44 -15.73
C LEU A 174 -3.55 0.68 -16.14
N ALA A 175 -3.93 0.74 -17.43
CA ALA A 175 -5.07 -0.01 -17.95
C ALA A 175 -4.91 -1.53 -17.72
N LEU A 176 -3.70 -2.06 -17.93
CA LEU A 176 -3.38 -3.46 -17.64
C LEU A 176 -3.50 -3.77 -16.13
N VAL A 177 -3.06 -2.87 -15.25
CA VAL A 177 -3.25 -3.04 -13.80
C VAL A 177 -4.74 -3.12 -13.46
N VAL A 178 -5.56 -2.21 -13.99
CA VAL A 178 -7.02 -2.18 -13.79
C VAL A 178 -7.68 -3.46 -14.29
N GLU A 179 -7.33 -3.93 -15.49
CA GLU A 179 -7.83 -5.18 -16.06
C GLU A 179 -7.46 -6.39 -15.19
N ARG A 180 -6.19 -6.49 -14.80
CA ARG A 180 -5.70 -7.60 -13.97
C ARG A 180 -6.35 -7.63 -12.59
N ILE A 181 -6.53 -6.48 -11.95
CA ILE A 181 -7.25 -6.36 -10.68
C ILE A 181 -8.66 -6.95 -10.77
N ALA A 182 -9.40 -6.63 -11.83
CA ALA A 182 -10.76 -7.12 -12.04
C ALA A 182 -10.82 -8.64 -12.17
N VAL A 183 -9.79 -9.27 -12.78
CA VAL A 183 -9.73 -10.72 -13.00
C VAL A 183 -9.20 -11.46 -11.77
N MET A 184 -8.20 -10.92 -11.08
CA MET A 184 -7.54 -11.60 -9.95
C MET A 184 -8.39 -11.68 -8.69
N ASN A 185 -9.42 -10.84 -8.57
CA ASN A 185 -10.27 -10.75 -7.39
C ASN A 185 -11.73 -11.22 -7.64
N PRO A 186 -11.96 -12.48 -8.07
CA PRO A 186 -13.31 -12.98 -8.37
C PRO A 186 -14.21 -13.05 -7.13
N ASN A 187 -13.64 -13.02 -5.94
CA ASN A 187 -14.39 -13.06 -4.67
C ASN A 187 -14.74 -11.65 -4.15
N SER A 188 -14.39 -10.58 -4.88
CA SER A 188 -14.64 -9.20 -4.48
C SER A 188 -14.12 -8.86 -3.07
N TYR A 189 -12.94 -9.39 -2.71
CA TYR A 189 -12.28 -8.99 -1.46
C TYR A 189 -11.92 -7.49 -1.51
N PRO A 190 -11.87 -6.80 -0.37
CA PRO A 190 -11.31 -5.46 -0.32
C PRO A 190 -9.92 -5.39 -0.96
N MET A 191 -9.62 -4.29 -1.64
CA MET A 191 -8.37 -4.12 -2.39
C MET A 191 -7.68 -2.81 -2.04
N VAL A 192 -6.36 -2.85 -2.08
CA VAL A 192 -5.48 -1.67 -2.00
C VAL A 192 -4.56 -1.68 -3.21
N LEU A 193 -4.44 -0.57 -3.89
CA LEU A 193 -3.45 -0.34 -4.93
C LEU A 193 -2.55 0.82 -4.49
N THR A 194 -1.25 0.57 -4.42
CA THR A 194 -0.22 1.56 -4.10
C THR A 194 0.74 1.75 -5.25
N GLY A 195 1.36 2.90 -5.33
CA GLY A 195 2.45 3.11 -6.29
C GLY A 195 2.80 4.55 -6.53
N ASP A 196 3.95 4.71 -7.18
CA ASP A 196 4.34 5.91 -7.89
C ASP A 196 3.79 5.82 -9.32
N PHE A 197 2.83 6.67 -9.63
CA PHE A 197 2.17 6.61 -10.95
C PHE A 197 2.84 7.52 -11.98
N ASN A 198 3.79 8.36 -11.56
CA ASN A 198 4.38 9.38 -12.46
C ASN A 198 3.32 10.20 -13.22
N MET A 199 2.15 10.37 -12.61
CA MET A 199 1.00 11.13 -13.10
C MET A 199 0.33 11.83 -11.92
N ILE A 200 -0.21 13.01 -12.16
CA ILE A 200 -1.03 13.74 -11.17
C ILE A 200 -2.46 13.18 -11.13
N TYR A 201 -3.18 13.42 -10.04
CA TYR A 201 -4.54 12.90 -9.83
C TYR A 201 -5.54 13.29 -10.93
N SER A 202 -5.40 14.48 -11.51
CA SER A 202 -6.25 14.96 -12.59
C SER A 202 -5.91 14.39 -13.98
N HIS A 203 -4.89 13.52 -14.09
CA HIS A 203 -4.47 12.97 -15.37
C HIS A 203 -5.59 12.08 -15.97
N PRO A 204 -5.95 12.29 -17.26
CA PRO A 204 -7.07 11.57 -17.89
C PRO A 204 -6.96 10.03 -17.86
N SER A 205 -5.74 9.48 -17.82
CA SER A 205 -5.52 8.03 -17.73
C SER A 205 -5.99 7.41 -16.42
N LEU A 206 -6.24 8.22 -15.37
CA LEU A 206 -6.78 7.74 -14.11
C LEU A 206 -8.31 7.57 -14.11
N ALA A 207 -9.00 7.96 -15.20
CA ALA A 207 -10.47 7.94 -15.24
C ALA A 207 -11.07 6.56 -14.97
N ASP A 208 -10.52 5.51 -15.59
CA ASP A 208 -11.01 4.14 -15.41
C ASP A 208 -10.72 3.63 -13.98
N LEU A 209 -9.53 3.92 -13.45
CA LEU A 209 -9.19 3.59 -12.06
C LEU A 209 -10.11 4.33 -11.08
N ASN A 210 -10.34 5.62 -11.27
CA ASN A 210 -11.24 6.43 -10.45
C ASN A 210 -12.71 5.95 -10.52
N GLY A 211 -13.08 5.22 -11.58
CA GLY A 211 -14.39 4.57 -11.71
C GLY A 211 -14.49 3.25 -10.93
N MET A 212 -13.39 2.62 -10.57
CA MET A 212 -13.34 1.32 -9.91
C MET A 212 -12.88 1.40 -8.44
N MET A 213 -11.96 2.29 -8.14
CA MET A 213 -11.33 2.44 -6.83
C MET A 213 -11.36 3.90 -6.40
N THR A 214 -11.22 4.12 -5.12
CA THR A 214 -11.25 5.45 -4.51
C THR A 214 -9.87 5.85 -4.04
N SER A 215 -9.40 7.04 -4.40
CA SER A 215 -8.17 7.62 -3.83
C SER A 215 -8.38 7.92 -2.35
N THR A 216 -7.57 7.31 -1.50
CA THR A 216 -7.71 7.48 -0.04
C THR A 216 -7.48 8.92 0.39
N ARG A 217 -6.60 9.65 -0.30
CA ARG A 217 -6.33 11.07 -0.06
C ARG A 217 -7.57 11.94 -0.26
N GLU A 218 -8.38 11.63 -1.27
CA GLU A 218 -9.53 12.47 -1.64
C GLU A 218 -10.74 12.28 -0.70
N VAL A 219 -10.84 11.11 -0.06
CA VAL A 219 -12.02 10.76 0.75
C VAL A 219 -11.76 10.70 2.25
N ALA A 220 -10.51 10.63 2.68
CA ALA A 220 -10.18 10.59 4.10
C ALA A 220 -10.64 11.87 4.82
N PRO A 221 -11.37 11.79 5.95
CA PRO A 221 -11.77 12.95 6.73
C PRO A 221 -10.57 13.65 7.39
N ILE A 222 -9.48 12.91 7.60
CA ILE A 222 -8.17 13.44 8.03
C ILE A 222 -7.23 13.21 6.85
N SER A 223 -6.88 14.28 6.15
CA SER A 223 -6.03 14.22 4.96
C SER A 223 -5.19 15.49 4.89
N ASP A 224 -3.96 15.35 4.41
CA ASP A 224 -3.08 16.49 4.14
C ASP A 224 -2.95 16.78 2.63
N ARG A 225 -2.29 17.90 2.31
CA ARG A 225 -2.09 18.39 0.94
C ARG A 225 -0.61 18.52 0.58
N HIS A 226 0.26 17.77 1.25
CA HIS A 226 1.67 17.76 0.91
C HIS A 226 1.91 17.16 -0.47
N ASN A 227 2.94 17.66 -1.16
CA ASN A 227 3.51 16.97 -2.30
C ASN A 227 4.06 15.61 -1.87
N THR A 228 3.95 14.61 -2.72
CA THR A 228 4.54 13.29 -2.44
C THR A 228 5.98 13.20 -2.98
N TYR A 229 6.28 13.86 -4.10
CA TYR A 229 7.65 14.05 -4.58
C TYR A 229 8.25 15.34 -4.01
N ASN A 230 9.41 15.25 -3.34
CA ASN A 230 10.11 16.37 -2.72
C ASN A 230 11.42 16.76 -3.43
N GLY A 231 11.97 15.88 -4.30
CA GLY A 231 13.18 16.12 -5.05
C GLY A 231 14.39 16.52 -4.19
N TRP A 232 14.53 15.94 -3.00
CA TRP A 232 15.54 16.29 -2.00
C TRP A 232 15.39 17.75 -1.49
N GLY A 233 14.15 18.21 -1.32
CA GLY A 233 13.83 19.56 -0.88
C GLY A 233 13.89 20.63 -1.96
N LYS A 234 14.00 20.25 -3.22
CA LYS A 234 13.92 21.18 -4.36
C LYS A 234 12.49 21.50 -4.75
N VAL A 235 11.55 20.65 -4.36
CA VAL A 235 10.12 20.84 -4.57
C VAL A 235 9.51 21.38 -3.27
N PRO A 236 8.64 22.40 -3.32
CA PRO A 236 7.95 22.89 -2.14
C PRO A 236 7.18 21.79 -1.42
N GLU A 237 7.07 21.89 -0.09
CA GLU A 237 6.35 20.93 0.73
C GLU A 237 4.85 20.90 0.39
N TYR A 238 4.30 22.06 0.05
CA TYR A 238 2.90 22.21 -0.39
C TYR A 238 2.85 22.64 -1.85
N ALA A 239 1.97 22.02 -2.61
CA ALA A 239 1.69 22.41 -3.98
C ALA A 239 0.59 23.47 -3.99
N GLU A 240 0.84 24.60 -4.68
CA GLU A 240 -0.25 25.46 -5.17
C GLU A 240 -0.99 24.75 -6.32
N GLU A 241 -0.27 23.93 -7.08
CA GLU A 241 -0.75 23.02 -8.13
C GLU A 241 -0.36 21.59 -7.80
N GLU A 242 -1.19 20.59 -8.10
CA GLU A 242 -0.99 19.18 -7.72
C GLU A 242 0.14 18.47 -8.49
N ASP A 243 1.06 19.21 -9.10
CA ASP A 243 2.05 18.70 -10.07
C ASP A 243 3.07 17.72 -9.48
N CYS A 244 3.23 17.68 -8.15
CA CYS A 244 4.16 16.80 -7.47
C CYS A 244 3.49 15.78 -6.55
N ILE A 245 2.18 15.54 -6.74
CA ILE A 245 1.43 14.47 -6.07
C ILE A 245 1.30 13.35 -7.08
N ILE A 246 2.25 12.43 -7.05
CA ILE A 246 2.40 11.34 -8.01
C ILE A 246 2.39 9.95 -7.39
N ASP A 247 2.44 9.88 -6.06
CA ASP A 247 2.30 8.64 -5.30
C ASP A 247 0.87 8.52 -4.77
N PHE A 248 0.29 7.34 -4.89
CA PHE A 248 -1.10 7.10 -4.56
C PHE A 248 -1.32 5.84 -3.72
N ILE A 249 -2.40 5.89 -2.91
CA ILE A 249 -3.07 4.75 -2.31
C ILE A 249 -4.52 4.82 -2.76
N TYR A 250 -4.94 3.82 -3.52
CA TYR A 250 -6.33 3.58 -3.88
C TYR A 250 -6.90 2.41 -3.09
N GLU A 251 -8.17 2.47 -2.77
CA GLU A 251 -8.87 1.40 -2.10
C GLU A 251 -10.19 1.06 -2.82
N SER A 252 -10.69 -0.16 -2.63
CA SER A 252 -12.07 -0.53 -2.91
C SER A 252 -12.54 -1.61 -1.96
N GLY A 253 -13.82 -1.56 -1.58
CA GLY A 253 -14.46 -2.57 -0.76
C GLY A 253 -14.18 -2.48 0.75
N PHE A 254 -13.42 -1.49 1.21
CA PHE A 254 -13.34 -1.14 2.63
C PHE A 254 -14.56 -0.31 3.01
N LYS A 255 -14.94 -0.35 4.29
CA LYS A 255 -16.10 0.37 4.81
C LYS A 255 -15.85 1.88 4.87
N ALA A 256 -14.62 2.28 5.23
CA ALA A 256 -14.21 3.67 5.31
C ALA A 256 -12.69 3.83 5.18
N VAL A 257 -12.28 5.02 4.76
CA VAL A 257 -10.92 5.54 4.88
C VAL A 257 -10.93 6.52 6.04
N ASN A 258 -10.22 6.20 7.13
CA ASN A 258 -10.24 7.02 8.34
C ASN A 258 -9.20 8.14 8.30
N GLU A 259 -8.06 7.90 7.66
CA GLU A 259 -6.93 8.82 7.62
C GLU A 259 -6.09 8.61 6.36
N TYR A 260 -5.55 9.69 5.82
CA TYR A 260 -4.46 9.74 4.88
C TYR A 260 -3.39 10.69 5.41
N GLN A 261 -2.12 10.33 5.32
CA GLN A 261 -1.00 11.14 5.76
C GLN A 261 0.19 11.01 4.82
N THR A 262 0.82 12.15 4.50
CA THR A 262 2.16 12.20 3.92
C THR A 262 3.18 12.27 5.06
N VAL A 263 4.12 11.32 5.10
CA VAL A 263 5.10 11.18 6.20
C VAL A 263 6.26 12.14 5.97
N THR A 264 6.10 13.39 6.36
CA THR A 264 7.09 14.47 6.17
C THR A 264 8.06 14.62 7.34
N LYS A 265 7.86 13.86 8.43
CA LYS A 265 8.72 13.89 9.61
C LYS A 265 10.15 13.51 9.26
N ARG A 266 11.11 14.17 9.92
CA ARG A 266 12.54 13.84 9.84
C ARG A 266 12.87 12.67 10.76
N TYR A 267 13.69 11.75 10.27
CA TYR A 267 14.13 10.57 11.01
C TYR A 267 15.66 10.50 11.01
N ALA A 268 16.25 10.10 12.16
CA ALA A 268 17.69 9.94 12.34
C ALA A 268 18.49 11.16 11.83
N ASP A 269 18.01 12.36 12.13
CA ASP A 269 18.57 13.66 11.71
C ASP A 269 18.70 13.85 10.19
N LYS A 270 18.02 13.01 9.39
CA LYS A 270 17.96 13.19 7.94
C LYS A 270 16.78 14.09 7.57
N PRO A 271 16.99 15.11 6.74
CA PRO A 271 15.89 15.96 6.25
C PRO A 271 14.94 15.16 5.36
N TYR A 272 15.46 14.22 4.60
CA TYR A 272 14.71 13.37 3.68
C TYR A 272 15.19 11.92 3.75
N ILE A 273 14.27 10.97 3.78
CA ILE A 273 14.57 9.53 3.73
C ILE A 273 14.51 8.98 2.30
N SER A 274 13.92 9.75 1.38
CA SER A 274 13.84 9.54 -0.07
C SER A 274 13.56 10.89 -0.72
N ASP A 275 13.69 10.99 -2.05
CA ASP A 275 13.20 12.12 -2.84
C ASP A 275 11.67 12.11 -3.01
N HIS A 276 11.00 11.08 -2.49
CA HIS A 276 9.58 11.02 -2.23
C HIS A 276 9.31 10.95 -0.72
N TYR A 277 8.17 11.46 -0.29
CA TYR A 277 7.65 11.20 1.05
C TYR A 277 6.83 9.89 1.02
N PRO A 278 7.00 8.99 2.00
CA PRO A 278 6.05 7.89 2.16
C PRO A 278 4.64 8.45 2.41
N ILE A 279 3.64 7.79 1.86
CA ILE A 279 2.25 8.09 2.12
C ILE A 279 1.58 6.91 2.81
N MET A 280 0.69 7.17 3.77
CA MET A 280 -0.03 6.11 4.47
C MET A 280 -1.53 6.39 4.54
N SER A 281 -2.31 5.33 4.71
CA SER A 281 -3.74 5.42 4.99
C SER A 281 -4.16 4.40 6.04
N VAL A 282 -5.23 4.75 6.76
CA VAL A 282 -5.89 3.85 7.72
C VAL A 282 -7.27 3.51 7.17
N LEU A 283 -7.48 2.25 6.84
CA LEU A 283 -8.69 1.72 6.23
C LEU A 283 -9.49 0.94 7.27
N GLU A 284 -10.82 1.07 7.28
CA GLU A 284 -11.73 0.29 8.12
C GLU A 284 -12.40 -0.81 7.29
N TYR A 285 -12.41 -2.04 7.81
CA TYR A 285 -13.06 -3.18 7.14
C TYR A 285 -14.58 -3.14 7.16
#